data_9179753ff7bcd4a09d891a3c9a174376
#
_entry.id   9179753ff7bcd4a09d891a3c9a174376
#
_cell.length_a   1.000
_cell.length_b   1.000
_cell.length_c   1.000
_cell.angle_alpha   90.00
_cell.angle_beta   90.00
_cell.angle_gamma   90.00
#
_symmetry.space_group_name_H-M   'P 1'
#
loop_
_entity.id
_entity.type
_entity.pdbx_description
1 polymer ?
#
loop_
_entity_poly.entity_id
_entity_poly.type
_entity_poly.pdbx_seq_one_letter_code
_entity_poly.pdbx_strand_id
1 'polypeptide(L)'
;DGPERLVAAALDHGASRIGLFKPDAGGGVRELTEGDSLDSYPAWKPGERRVFVYQTCGIARHHRTNEWQGLGPASIQKVDMETGEMEAVAEDASFDFLCPSFAPDGTLYYLKRPYEPFHRPSVWRFLLDIVLFPFRLLRALLAFLNVFSMMFSGKPLQTAGTPPRRDGPDPKAVFLHGRWISMEKQMRDAAVDEMTDLVPKNWELVARQRDGTTTVIANNVMSYTIGRDGTIYYSNGKGVFAQSSAAAKPERVSARKLVMCIAEVG
;
A
#
# COMPACT_ATOMS: atom_id res chain seq x y z
N ASP A 1 23.34 15.55 -6.93
CA ASP A 1 24.65 15.74 -6.30
C ASP A 1 24.75 17.10 -5.60
N GLY A 2 23.91 17.36 -4.63
CA GLY A 2 23.93 18.54 -3.79
C GLY A 2 23.49 18.18 -2.38
N PRO A 3 23.61 19.08 -1.39
CA PRO A 3 23.20 18.83 -0.02
C PRO A 3 21.67 18.73 0.12
N GLU A 4 20.89 18.93 -0.96
CA GLU A 4 19.44 18.92 -0.96
C GLU A 4 18.90 17.49 -0.99
N ARG A 5 17.98 17.18 -0.08
CA ARG A 5 17.29 15.86 -0.01
C ARG A 5 15.78 16.04 -0.11
N LEU A 6 15.15 15.21 -0.92
CA LEU A 6 13.69 15.09 -0.91
C LEU A 6 13.26 14.25 0.30
N VAL A 7 12.26 14.73 1.00
CA VAL A 7 11.69 14.06 2.18
C VAL A 7 10.17 14.04 2.07
N ALA A 8 9.55 13.00 2.59
CA ALA A 8 8.10 12.97 2.80
C ALA A 8 7.84 13.41 4.25
N ALA A 9 7.16 14.53 4.42
CA ALA A 9 6.82 15.09 5.72
C ALA A 9 5.37 14.76 6.06
N ALA A 10 5.15 14.06 7.17
CA ALA A 10 3.81 13.78 7.69
C ALA A 10 3.24 15.02 8.36
N LEU A 11 1.93 15.26 8.17
CA LEU A 11 1.18 16.35 8.77
C LEU A 11 0.19 15.83 9.82
N ASP A 12 -0.22 16.69 10.75
CA ASP A 12 -1.09 16.36 11.88
C ASP A 12 -2.46 15.76 11.48
N HIS A 13 -2.90 16.00 10.23
CA HIS A 13 -4.20 15.52 9.74
C HIS A 13 -4.12 14.18 9.01
N GLY A 14 -2.97 13.49 9.06
CA GLY A 14 -2.72 12.23 8.36
C GLY A 14 -2.43 12.40 6.87
N ALA A 15 -2.29 13.62 6.36
CA ALA A 15 -1.72 13.91 5.05
C ALA A 15 -0.19 13.86 5.10
N SER A 16 0.47 13.73 3.95
CA SER A 16 1.91 13.89 3.85
C SER A 16 2.26 14.68 2.59
N ARG A 17 3.35 15.43 2.65
CA ARG A 17 3.83 16.27 1.56
C ARG A 17 5.29 16.00 1.24
N ILE A 18 5.66 16.20 -0.01
CA ILE A 18 7.06 16.18 -0.38
C ILE A 18 7.67 17.55 -0.06
N GLY A 19 8.81 17.52 0.60
CA GLY A 19 9.59 18.70 0.93
C GLY A 19 11.04 18.56 0.55
N LEU A 20 11.70 19.70 0.41
CA LEU A 20 13.12 19.82 0.17
C LEU A 20 13.82 20.14 1.49
N PHE A 21 14.70 19.27 1.92
CA PHE A 21 15.52 19.42 3.11
C PHE A 21 16.96 19.80 2.74
N LYS A 22 17.47 20.86 3.37
CA LYS A 22 18.88 21.29 3.27
C LYS A 22 19.54 21.12 4.63
N PRO A 23 20.42 20.12 4.82
CA PRO A 23 21.09 19.91 6.11
C PRO A 23 21.86 21.13 6.61
N ASP A 24 22.51 21.87 5.70
CA ASP A 24 23.40 22.98 6.00
C ASP A 24 22.69 24.33 6.27
N ALA A 25 21.36 24.41 6.02
CA ALA A 25 20.59 25.66 6.10
C ALA A 25 19.69 25.75 7.35
N GLY A 26 20.12 25.19 8.49
CA GLY A 26 19.38 25.28 9.76
C GLY A 26 18.21 24.29 9.90
N GLY A 27 18.15 23.25 9.04
CA GLY A 27 17.26 22.11 9.21
C GLY A 27 15.79 22.33 8.80
N GLY A 28 15.45 23.42 8.13
CA GLY A 28 14.08 23.67 7.63
C GLY A 28 13.72 22.80 6.42
N VAL A 29 12.46 22.33 6.38
CA VAL A 29 11.89 21.66 5.20
C VAL A 29 11.06 22.69 4.43
N ARG A 30 11.38 22.87 3.14
CA ARG A 30 10.54 23.65 2.24
C ARG A 30 9.57 22.68 1.55
N GLU A 31 8.27 22.82 1.79
CA GLU A 31 7.23 22.04 1.12
C GLU A 31 7.22 22.32 -0.39
N LEU A 32 7.09 21.27 -1.19
CA LEU A 32 7.06 21.29 -2.64
C LEU A 32 5.69 20.89 -3.18
N THR A 33 4.93 20.09 -2.43
CA THR A 33 3.57 19.67 -2.78
C THR A 33 2.59 20.17 -1.74
N GLU A 34 1.32 20.26 -2.12
CA GLU A 34 0.23 20.71 -1.27
C GLU A 34 -1.04 19.92 -1.56
N GLY A 35 -2.04 20.03 -0.67
CA GLY A 35 -3.33 19.35 -0.83
C GLY A 35 -3.60 18.32 0.28
N ASP A 36 -4.78 17.69 0.20
CA ASP A 36 -5.20 16.62 1.12
C ASP A 36 -4.88 15.26 0.48
N SER A 37 -3.59 14.95 0.45
CA SER A 37 -3.03 13.75 -0.17
C SER A 37 -2.00 13.09 0.73
N LEU A 38 -1.70 11.82 0.43
CA LEU A 38 -0.53 11.10 0.94
C LEU A 38 0.54 11.07 -0.14
N ASP A 39 1.48 11.99 -0.04
CA ASP A 39 2.63 12.08 -0.92
C ASP A 39 3.82 11.37 -0.28
N SER A 40 4.46 10.47 -1.02
CA SER A 40 5.51 9.60 -0.50
C SER A 40 6.46 9.12 -1.60
N TYR A 41 7.55 8.44 -1.20
CA TYR A 41 8.52 7.84 -2.10
C TYR A 41 9.06 8.81 -3.17
N PRO A 42 9.56 10.00 -2.80
CA PRO A 42 10.16 10.89 -3.77
C PRO A 42 11.48 10.34 -4.28
N ALA A 43 11.71 10.46 -5.59
CA ALA A 43 12.95 10.03 -6.24
C ALA A 43 13.41 11.06 -7.27
N TRP A 44 14.68 11.49 -7.17
CA TRP A 44 15.29 12.37 -8.18
C TRP A 44 15.45 11.65 -9.49
N LYS A 45 15.17 12.35 -10.61
CA LYS A 45 15.40 11.83 -11.95
C LYS A 45 16.87 11.96 -12.34
N PRO A 46 17.57 10.85 -12.63
CA PRO A 46 18.97 10.90 -13.03
C PRO A 46 19.17 11.69 -14.33
N GLY A 47 20.19 12.54 -14.34
CA GLY A 47 20.55 13.33 -15.53
C GLY A 47 19.70 14.58 -15.76
N GLU A 48 18.64 14.79 -15.01
CA GLU A 48 17.82 16.02 -15.07
C GLU A 48 17.91 16.76 -13.75
N ARG A 49 18.26 18.03 -13.82
CA ARG A 49 18.43 18.85 -12.63
C ARG A 49 17.05 19.28 -12.12
N ARG A 50 16.83 19.11 -10.79
CA ARG A 50 15.61 19.55 -10.10
C ARG A 50 14.30 18.92 -10.61
N VAL A 51 14.38 17.77 -11.28
CA VAL A 51 13.22 16.97 -11.66
C VAL A 51 13.13 15.75 -10.75
N PHE A 52 11.95 15.51 -10.20
CA PHE A 52 11.69 14.34 -9.37
C PHE A 52 10.32 13.73 -9.67
N VAL A 53 10.16 12.48 -9.27
CA VAL A 53 8.86 11.81 -9.23
C VAL A 53 8.49 11.49 -7.79
N TYR A 54 7.23 11.33 -7.53
CA TYR A 54 6.72 10.88 -6.23
C TYR A 54 5.40 10.15 -6.40
N GLN A 55 5.07 9.34 -5.41
CA GLN A 55 3.78 8.69 -5.30
C GLN A 55 2.82 9.61 -4.57
N THR A 56 1.59 9.72 -5.07
CA THR A 56 0.51 10.44 -4.41
C THR A 56 -0.78 9.65 -4.43
N CYS A 57 -1.59 9.77 -3.39
CA CYS A 57 -2.98 9.31 -3.38
C CYS A 57 -3.85 10.28 -2.60
N GLY A 58 -5.01 10.62 -3.16
CA GLY A 58 -5.98 11.50 -2.50
C GLY A 58 -6.57 10.87 -1.24
N ILE A 59 -6.83 11.68 -0.23
CA ILE A 59 -7.50 11.27 1.01
C ILE A 59 -8.99 11.56 0.88
N ALA A 60 -9.80 10.51 0.98
CA ALA A 60 -11.25 10.66 1.07
C ALA A 60 -11.65 11.00 2.51
N ARG A 61 -12.34 12.13 2.69
CA ARG A 61 -12.87 12.55 4.00
C ARG A 61 -14.39 12.70 3.97
N HIS A 62 -15.01 12.49 5.11
CA HIS A 62 -16.43 12.71 5.25
C HIS A 62 -16.74 14.22 5.19
N HIS A 63 -17.65 14.64 4.31
CA HIS A 63 -17.89 16.03 3.98
C HIS A 63 -18.37 16.91 5.16
N ARG A 64 -18.95 16.33 6.23
CA ARG A 64 -19.42 17.07 7.41
C ARG A 64 -18.52 16.95 8.62
N THR A 65 -17.95 15.74 8.85
CA THR A 65 -17.15 15.46 10.06
C THR A 65 -15.65 15.58 9.81
N ASN A 66 -15.23 15.70 8.54
CA ASN A 66 -13.82 15.70 8.12
C ASN A 66 -13.06 14.40 8.51
N GLU A 67 -13.79 13.37 8.93
CA GLU A 67 -13.20 12.08 9.30
C GLU A 67 -12.66 11.36 8.07
N TRP A 68 -11.55 10.70 8.27
CA TRP A 68 -10.93 9.88 7.23
C TRP A 68 -11.84 8.72 6.82
N GLN A 69 -12.06 8.54 5.51
CA GLN A 69 -12.89 7.47 4.94
C GLN A 69 -12.10 6.47 4.11
N GLY A 70 -10.96 6.86 3.59
CA GLY A 70 -10.14 5.99 2.76
C GLY A 70 -9.14 6.73 1.90
N LEU A 71 -8.46 5.98 1.06
CA LEU A 71 -7.51 6.48 0.08
C LEU A 71 -8.03 6.20 -1.33
N GLY A 72 -7.80 7.14 -2.24
CA GLY A 72 -7.97 6.94 -3.66
C GLY A 72 -6.89 6.03 -4.27
N PRO A 73 -6.96 5.73 -5.58
CA PRO A 73 -5.89 5.05 -6.27
C PRO A 73 -4.60 5.88 -6.21
N ALA A 74 -3.48 5.20 -6.00
CA ALA A 74 -2.18 5.84 -5.97
C ALA A 74 -1.66 6.06 -7.40
N SER A 75 -1.16 7.25 -7.69
CA SER A 75 -0.55 7.63 -8.96
C SER A 75 0.90 8.08 -8.75
N ILE A 76 1.66 8.16 -9.85
CA ILE A 76 3.02 8.71 -9.85
C ILE A 76 3.01 10.02 -10.62
N GLN A 77 3.43 11.08 -9.94
CA GLN A 77 3.55 12.42 -10.50
C GLN A 77 5.03 12.77 -10.70
N LYS A 78 5.32 13.49 -11.78
CA LYS A 78 6.62 14.11 -12.05
C LYS A 78 6.51 15.62 -11.82
N VAL A 79 7.48 16.19 -11.16
CA VAL A 79 7.57 17.64 -10.94
C VAL A 79 8.90 18.12 -11.50
N ASP A 80 8.83 19.16 -12.30
CA ASP A 80 9.95 19.99 -12.67
C ASP A 80 9.93 21.24 -11.79
N MET A 81 10.91 21.37 -10.89
CA MET A 81 10.98 22.50 -9.96
C MET A 81 11.45 23.80 -10.60
N GLU A 82 11.98 23.77 -11.82
CA GLU A 82 12.44 24.97 -12.54
C GLU A 82 11.29 25.61 -13.31
N THR A 83 10.46 24.81 -13.96
CA THR A 83 9.28 25.28 -14.70
C THR A 83 8.02 25.35 -13.83
N GLY A 84 7.96 24.57 -12.74
CA GLY A 84 6.76 24.37 -11.92
C GLY A 84 5.76 23.43 -12.58
N GLU A 85 6.12 22.75 -13.66
CA GLU A 85 5.24 21.82 -14.34
C GLU A 85 5.07 20.52 -13.55
N MET A 86 3.82 20.03 -13.53
CA MET A 86 3.44 18.76 -12.92
C MET A 86 2.78 17.86 -13.96
N GLU A 87 3.24 16.63 -14.09
CA GLU A 87 2.76 15.68 -15.09
C GLU A 87 2.50 14.31 -14.44
N ALA A 88 1.34 13.70 -14.74
CA ALA A 88 1.05 12.33 -14.35
C ALA A 88 1.87 11.35 -15.20
N VAL A 89 2.79 10.62 -14.56
CA VAL A 89 3.62 9.60 -15.23
C VAL A 89 2.89 8.27 -15.31
N ALA A 90 2.19 7.89 -14.23
CA ALA A 90 1.36 6.68 -14.18
C ALA A 90 0.13 6.95 -13.33
N GLU A 91 -1.05 6.87 -13.96
CA GLU A 91 -2.34 7.12 -13.33
C GLU A 91 -3.41 6.25 -13.99
N ASP A 92 -4.21 5.56 -13.18
CA ASP A 92 -5.37 4.78 -13.62
C ASP A 92 -6.30 4.53 -12.41
N ALA A 93 -7.60 4.72 -12.60
CA ALA A 93 -8.58 4.54 -11.53
C ALA A 93 -8.71 3.09 -11.02
N SER A 94 -8.23 2.12 -11.79
CA SER A 94 -8.32 0.69 -11.48
C SER A 94 -7.04 0.12 -10.84
N PHE A 95 -5.95 0.90 -10.82
CA PHE A 95 -4.64 0.46 -10.35
C PHE A 95 -4.01 1.43 -9.37
N ASP A 96 -3.23 0.90 -8.44
CA ASP A 96 -2.27 1.66 -7.65
C ASP A 96 -0.89 1.57 -8.31
N PHE A 97 -0.19 2.71 -8.39
CA PHE A 97 1.21 2.81 -8.80
C PHE A 97 2.04 3.28 -7.61
N LEU A 98 2.97 2.44 -7.14
CA LEU A 98 3.58 2.57 -5.82
C LEU A 98 5.11 2.56 -5.90
N CYS A 99 5.75 3.25 -4.93
CA CYS A 99 7.18 3.18 -4.68
C CYS A 99 8.03 3.47 -5.93
N PRO A 100 7.86 4.62 -6.63
CA PRO A 100 8.67 4.94 -7.79
C PRO A 100 10.16 5.05 -7.43
N SER A 101 11.03 4.52 -8.28
CA SER A 101 12.48 4.62 -8.14
C SER A 101 13.14 4.60 -9.52
N PHE A 102 14.21 5.35 -9.71
CA PHE A 102 14.96 5.36 -10.95
C PHE A 102 16.20 4.45 -10.88
N ALA A 103 16.46 3.75 -11.97
CA ALA A 103 17.77 3.18 -12.22
C ALA A 103 18.76 4.27 -12.69
N PRO A 104 20.08 4.00 -12.62
CA PRO A 104 21.10 4.95 -13.06
C PRO A 104 20.98 5.37 -14.54
N ASP A 105 20.42 4.50 -15.39
CA ASP A 105 20.15 4.77 -16.82
C ASP A 105 18.93 5.67 -17.07
N GLY A 106 18.18 6.01 -15.99
CA GLY A 106 16.98 6.82 -16.05
C GLY A 106 15.69 6.05 -16.31
N THR A 107 15.72 4.72 -16.34
CA THR A 107 14.53 3.88 -16.37
C THR A 107 13.77 4.01 -15.04
N LEU A 108 12.47 4.31 -15.10
CA LEU A 108 11.61 4.39 -13.91
C LEU A 108 11.00 3.03 -13.59
N TYR A 109 11.20 2.58 -12.36
CA TYR A 109 10.56 1.38 -11.83
C TYR A 109 9.49 1.74 -10.82
N TYR A 110 8.42 0.94 -10.77
CA TYR A 110 7.35 1.06 -9.79
C TYR A 110 6.58 -0.25 -9.64
N LEU A 111 5.89 -0.39 -8.51
CA LEU A 111 4.94 -1.48 -8.31
C LEU A 111 3.57 -1.06 -8.87
N LYS A 112 2.96 -1.93 -9.65
CA LYS A 112 1.58 -1.81 -10.13
C LYS A 112 0.73 -2.91 -9.52
N ARG A 113 -0.39 -2.56 -8.93
CA ARG A 113 -1.37 -3.53 -8.40
C ARG A 113 -2.79 -3.03 -8.64
N PRO A 114 -3.80 -3.91 -8.70
CA PRO A 114 -5.19 -3.49 -8.75
C PRO A 114 -5.57 -2.64 -7.53
N TYR A 115 -6.24 -1.51 -7.78
CA TYR A 115 -6.78 -0.69 -6.72
C TYR A 115 -7.99 -1.40 -6.06
N GLU A 116 -8.01 -1.45 -4.74
CA GLU A 116 -9.15 -1.95 -3.97
C GLU A 116 -9.60 -0.87 -3.00
N PRO A 117 -10.78 -0.27 -3.20
CA PRO A 117 -11.30 0.75 -2.30
C PRO A 117 -11.52 0.18 -0.90
N PHE A 118 -11.21 0.98 0.13
CA PHE A 118 -11.26 0.59 1.54
C PHE A 118 -12.67 0.11 1.96
N HIS A 119 -13.72 0.68 1.36
CA HIS A 119 -15.10 0.26 1.54
C HIS A 119 -15.72 -0.07 0.18
N ARG A 120 -15.81 -1.35 -0.16
CA ARG A 120 -16.74 -1.79 -1.21
C ARG A 120 -18.11 -2.01 -0.58
N PRO A 121 -19.12 -1.17 -0.87
CA PRO A 121 -20.49 -1.50 -0.53
C PRO A 121 -20.87 -2.75 -1.32
N SER A 122 -20.85 -3.90 -0.68
CA SER A 122 -21.30 -5.14 -1.31
C SER A 122 -22.80 -5.17 -1.24
N VAL A 123 -23.46 -4.97 -2.39
CA VAL A 123 -24.93 -5.11 -2.52
C VAL A 123 -25.38 -6.47 -1.99
N TRP A 124 -24.54 -7.50 -2.16
CA TRP A 124 -24.78 -8.84 -1.64
C TRP A 124 -24.72 -8.92 -0.09
N ARG A 125 -23.85 -8.16 0.54
CA ARG A 125 -23.84 -8.03 2.01
C ARG A 125 -25.06 -7.29 2.51
N PHE A 126 -25.49 -6.24 1.82
CA PHE A 126 -26.72 -5.51 2.15
C PHE A 126 -27.96 -6.41 2.03
N LEU A 127 -28.08 -7.20 0.96
CA LEU A 127 -29.17 -8.18 0.81
C LEU A 127 -29.11 -9.27 1.91
N LEU A 128 -27.94 -9.80 2.22
CA LEU A 128 -27.74 -10.73 3.31
C LEU A 128 -28.09 -10.11 4.68
N ASP A 129 -27.79 -8.84 4.88
CA ASP A 129 -28.12 -8.12 6.12
C ASP A 129 -29.64 -7.97 6.26
N ILE A 130 -30.38 -7.72 5.18
CA ILE A 130 -31.84 -7.68 5.17
C ILE A 130 -32.41 -9.06 5.50
N VAL A 131 -31.93 -10.13 4.87
CA VAL A 131 -32.40 -11.49 5.09
C VAL A 131 -32.07 -11.97 6.52
N LEU A 132 -30.91 -11.59 7.04
CA LEU A 132 -30.46 -11.97 8.39
C LEU A 132 -30.99 -11.05 9.50
N PHE A 133 -31.60 -9.92 9.13
CA PHE A 133 -32.16 -8.94 10.09
C PHE A 133 -33.11 -9.57 11.11
N PRO A 134 -34.13 -10.38 10.71
CA PRO A 134 -35.06 -10.98 11.67
C PRO A 134 -34.35 -11.95 12.63
N PHE A 135 -33.31 -12.66 12.19
CA PHE A 135 -32.52 -13.56 13.05
C PHE A 135 -31.64 -12.77 14.03
N ARG A 136 -31.08 -11.64 13.57
CA ARG A 136 -30.30 -10.73 14.43
C ARG A 136 -31.19 -10.07 15.48
N LEU A 137 -32.41 -9.66 15.07
CA LEU A 137 -33.41 -9.09 15.98
C LEU A 137 -33.85 -10.13 17.04
N LEU A 138 -34.13 -11.37 16.61
CA LEU A 138 -34.46 -12.46 17.55
C LEU A 138 -33.32 -12.74 18.52
N ARG A 139 -32.08 -12.75 18.04
CA ARG A 139 -30.88 -12.93 18.88
C ARG A 139 -30.71 -11.76 19.87
N ALA A 140 -30.97 -10.54 19.46
CA ALA A 140 -30.93 -9.36 20.32
C ALA A 140 -32.03 -9.43 21.40
N LEU A 141 -33.23 -9.87 21.03
CA LEU A 141 -34.34 -10.09 21.96
C LEU A 141 -34.00 -11.17 22.99
N LEU A 142 -33.44 -12.29 22.55
CA LEU A 142 -32.98 -13.35 23.44
C LEU A 142 -31.85 -12.89 24.39
N ALA A 143 -30.93 -12.08 23.89
CA ALA A 143 -29.88 -11.48 24.71
C ALA A 143 -30.46 -10.52 25.75
N PHE A 144 -31.46 -9.71 25.38
CA PHE A 144 -32.18 -8.84 26.27
C PHE A 144 -32.93 -9.65 27.37
N LEU A 145 -33.67 -10.70 26.99
CA LEU A 145 -34.35 -11.56 27.90
C LEU A 145 -33.36 -12.29 28.84
N ASN A 146 -32.17 -12.62 28.37
CA ASN A 146 -31.13 -13.22 29.18
C ASN A 146 -30.63 -12.27 30.26
N VAL A 147 -30.44 -10.97 29.93
CA VAL A 147 -30.08 -9.93 30.91
C VAL A 147 -31.21 -9.76 31.93
N PHE A 148 -32.46 -9.74 31.46
CA PHE A 148 -33.64 -9.67 32.35
C PHE A 148 -33.72 -10.85 33.28
N SER A 149 -33.52 -12.07 32.79
CA SER A 149 -33.49 -13.28 33.61
C SER A 149 -32.38 -13.25 34.67
N MET A 150 -31.18 -12.76 34.29
CA MET A 150 -30.11 -12.57 35.26
C MET A 150 -30.43 -11.55 36.35
N MET A 151 -31.13 -10.45 36.02
CA MET A 151 -31.54 -9.42 36.99
C MET A 151 -32.59 -9.95 37.99
N PHE A 152 -33.53 -10.78 37.54
CA PHE A 152 -34.68 -11.21 38.37
C PHE A 152 -34.53 -12.62 38.96
N SER A 153 -33.84 -13.55 38.31
CA SER A 153 -33.72 -14.92 38.75
C SER A 153 -32.28 -15.35 39.08
N GLY A 154 -31.32 -14.50 38.87
CA GLY A 154 -29.87 -14.78 39.11
C GLY A 154 -29.29 -15.88 38.21
N LYS A 155 -30.05 -16.42 37.24
CA LYS A 155 -29.61 -17.48 36.33
C LYS A 155 -29.75 -17.07 34.89
N PRO A 156 -28.71 -17.26 34.05
CA PRO A 156 -28.79 -16.98 32.63
C PRO A 156 -29.69 -18.00 31.90
N LEU A 157 -30.52 -17.56 30.95
CA LEU A 157 -31.34 -18.42 30.08
C LEU A 157 -30.48 -19.20 29.06
N GLN A 158 -29.31 -18.70 28.73
CA GLN A 158 -28.34 -19.35 27.84
C GLN A 158 -26.94 -19.14 28.35
N THR A 159 -26.15 -20.21 28.38
CA THR A 159 -24.72 -20.18 28.68
C THR A 159 -23.98 -19.57 27.47
N ALA A 160 -23.18 -18.55 27.73
CA ALA A 160 -22.26 -17.81 26.87
C ALA A 160 -22.26 -18.20 25.38
N GLY A 161 -22.93 -17.42 24.57
CA GLY A 161 -22.69 -17.44 23.12
C GLY A 161 -21.27 -16.96 22.79
N THR A 162 -20.75 -17.45 21.67
CA THR A 162 -19.45 -17.06 21.11
C THR A 162 -19.26 -15.55 21.21
N PRO A 163 -18.13 -15.07 21.74
CA PRO A 163 -17.87 -13.65 21.86
C PRO A 163 -18.02 -12.96 20.49
N PRO A 164 -18.53 -11.72 20.43
CA PRO A 164 -18.68 -11.01 19.17
C PRO A 164 -17.33 -10.96 18.48
N ARG A 165 -17.32 -11.31 17.20
CA ARG A 165 -16.15 -11.19 16.34
C ARG A 165 -15.73 -9.73 16.41
N ARG A 166 -14.55 -9.44 16.93
CA ARG A 166 -13.99 -8.08 16.92
C ARG A 166 -13.86 -7.67 15.48
N ASP A 167 -14.51 -6.59 15.08
CA ASP A 167 -14.31 -5.89 13.81
C ASP A 167 -12.95 -5.17 13.81
N GLY A 168 -11.87 -5.96 13.99
CA GLY A 168 -10.50 -5.48 13.93
C GLY A 168 -9.76 -6.21 12.80
N PRO A 169 -8.66 -5.67 12.32
CA PRO A 169 -7.83 -6.37 11.35
C PRO A 169 -7.44 -7.74 11.93
N ASP A 170 -7.47 -8.76 11.08
CA ASP A 170 -7.03 -10.11 11.41
C ASP A 170 -5.64 -10.01 12.08
N PRO A 171 -5.45 -10.53 13.32
CA PRO A 171 -4.16 -10.47 14.01
C PRO A 171 -3.02 -11.15 13.23
N LYS A 172 -3.34 -11.92 12.19
CA LYS A 172 -2.40 -12.54 11.25
C LYS A 172 -2.27 -11.75 9.94
N ALA A 173 -2.84 -10.56 9.83
CA ALA A 173 -2.70 -9.71 8.67
C ALA A 173 -1.45 -8.82 8.78
N VAL A 174 -0.74 -8.66 7.68
CA VAL A 174 0.38 -7.73 7.54
C VAL A 174 -0.08 -6.51 6.77
N PHE A 175 0.22 -5.33 7.31
CA PHE A 175 -0.05 -4.07 6.62
C PHE A 175 1.10 -3.75 5.68
N LEU A 176 0.82 -3.71 4.38
CA LEU A 176 1.83 -3.48 3.34
C LEU A 176 1.32 -2.48 2.30
N HIS A 177 2.06 -1.40 2.10
CA HIS A 177 1.73 -0.34 1.15
C HIS A 177 0.25 0.10 1.20
N GLY A 178 -0.24 0.42 2.42
CA GLY A 178 -1.62 0.89 2.61
C GLY A 178 -2.69 -0.20 2.61
N ARG A 179 -2.34 -1.50 2.58
CA ARG A 179 -3.29 -2.63 2.61
C ARG A 179 -2.99 -3.64 3.69
N TRP A 180 -4.05 -4.23 4.23
CA TRP A 180 -3.99 -5.41 5.07
C TRP A 180 -4.01 -6.68 4.21
N ILE A 181 -2.94 -7.46 4.25
CA ILE A 181 -2.83 -8.77 3.59
C ILE A 181 -3.02 -9.85 4.65
N SER A 182 -4.09 -10.64 4.51
CA SER A 182 -4.33 -11.78 5.40
C SER A 182 -3.35 -12.90 5.10
N MET A 183 -2.39 -13.12 6.00
CA MET A 183 -1.40 -14.18 5.90
C MET A 183 -2.03 -15.57 5.94
N GLU A 184 -3.13 -15.74 6.67
CA GLU A 184 -3.82 -17.04 6.76
C GLU A 184 -4.44 -17.45 5.43
N LYS A 185 -5.06 -16.50 4.72
CA LYS A 185 -5.61 -16.76 3.39
C LYS A 185 -4.50 -17.12 2.39
N GLN A 186 -3.42 -16.35 2.39
CA GLN A 186 -2.28 -16.59 1.51
C GLN A 186 -1.56 -17.91 1.84
N MET A 187 -1.42 -18.26 3.13
CA MET A 187 -0.85 -19.54 3.55
C MET A 187 -1.75 -20.73 3.21
N ARG A 188 -3.07 -20.58 3.27
CA ARG A 188 -4.02 -21.63 2.88
C ARG A 188 -3.98 -21.88 1.38
N ASP A 189 -3.96 -20.81 0.60
CA ASP A 189 -3.83 -20.87 -0.85
C ASP A 189 -2.45 -21.45 -1.24
N ALA A 190 -1.39 -21.15 -0.46
CA ALA A 190 -0.04 -21.68 -0.62
C ALA A 190 0.11 -23.16 -0.17
N ALA A 191 -0.75 -23.66 0.70
CA ALA A 191 -0.74 -25.08 1.11
C ALA A 191 -1.33 -26.00 0.03
N VAL A 192 -2.09 -25.45 -0.90
CA VAL A 192 -2.64 -26.17 -2.07
C VAL A 192 -1.62 -26.20 -3.22
N ASP A 193 -0.72 -25.20 -3.27
CA ASP A 193 0.34 -25.11 -4.28
C ASP A 193 1.63 -24.63 -3.58
N GLU A 194 2.63 -25.49 -3.45
CA GLU A 194 3.94 -25.17 -2.81
C GLU A 194 4.64 -23.94 -3.41
N MET A 195 4.20 -23.51 -4.60
CA MET A 195 4.72 -22.36 -5.34
C MET A 195 3.92 -21.05 -5.11
N THR A 196 2.86 -21.04 -4.32
CA THR A 196 2.06 -19.80 -4.13
C THR A 196 2.82 -18.78 -3.32
N ASP A 197 3.09 -17.65 -3.92
CA ASP A 197 3.78 -16.52 -3.30
C ASP A 197 2.91 -15.83 -2.24
N LEU A 198 3.53 -15.16 -1.24
CA LEU A 198 2.80 -14.48 -0.17
C LEU A 198 2.08 -13.20 -0.65
N VAL A 199 2.36 -12.77 -1.86
CA VAL A 199 1.77 -11.60 -2.49
C VAL A 199 0.99 -12.05 -3.73
N PRO A 200 -0.19 -11.44 -4.01
CA PRO A 200 -0.97 -11.78 -5.20
C PRO A 200 -0.18 -11.66 -6.51
N LYS A 201 -0.48 -12.52 -7.49
CA LYS A 201 0.19 -12.54 -8.80
C LYS A 201 0.06 -11.23 -9.60
N ASN A 202 -0.95 -10.45 -9.31
CA ASN A 202 -1.23 -9.17 -9.95
C ASN A 202 -0.52 -7.97 -9.29
N TRP A 203 0.44 -8.23 -8.41
CA TRP A 203 1.38 -7.23 -7.92
C TRP A 203 2.63 -7.29 -8.78
N GLU A 204 2.73 -6.37 -9.72
CA GLU A 204 3.73 -6.37 -10.79
C GLU A 204 4.80 -5.31 -10.52
N LEU A 205 6.06 -5.67 -10.70
CA LEU A 205 7.14 -4.70 -10.84
C LEU A 205 7.24 -4.32 -12.31
N VAL A 206 7.07 -3.04 -12.60
CA VAL A 206 7.06 -2.49 -13.96
C VAL A 206 8.25 -1.57 -14.14
N ALA A 207 8.93 -1.70 -15.29
CA ALA A 207 9.91 -0.74 -15.79
C ALA A 207 9.27 0.14 -16.86
N ARG A 208 9.45 1.45 -16.76
CA ARG A 208 9.06 2.44 -17.76
C ARG A 208 10.31 3.10 -18.34
N GLN A 209 10.54 2.89 -19.61
CA GLN A 209 11.63 3.48 -20.36
C GLN A 209 11.42 4.98 -20.55
N ARG A 210 12.46 5.71 -20.96
CA ARG A 210 12.38 7.16 -21.24
C ARG A 210 11.42 7.51 -22.36
N ASP A 211 11.22 6.61 -23.31
CA ASP A 211 10.25 6.75 -24.42
C ASP A 211 8.79 6.48 -24.01
N GLY A 212 8.56 6.14 -22.73
CA GLY A 212 7.25 5.82 -22.20
C GLY A 212 6.85 4.34 -22.31
N THR A 213 7.63 3.51 -22.99
CA THR A 213 7.39 2.06 -23.10
C THR A 213 7.47 1.39 -21.74
N THR A 214 6.50 0.55 -21.42
CA THR A 214 6.42 -0.17 -20.14
C THR A 214 6.62 -1.66 -20.34
N THR A 215 7.37 -2.29 -19.43
CA THR A 215 7.64 -3.73 -19.41
C THR A 215 7.47 -4.28 -18.01
N VAL A 216 6.75 -5.39 -17.86
CA VAL A 216 6.64 -6.11 -16.58
C VAL A 216 7.93 -6.90 -16.36
N ILE A 217 8.60 -6.65 -15.25
CA ILE A 217 9.86 -7.29 -14.85
C ILE A 217 9.61 -8.56 -14.06
N ALA A 218 8.71 -8.48 -13.09
CA ALA A 218 8.37 -9.59 -12.21
C ALA A 218 6.94 -9.44 -11.68
N ASN A 219 6.33 -10.58 -11.36
CA ASN A 219 5.04 -10.66 -10.68
C ASN A 219 5.23 -11.03 -9.21
N ASN A 220 4.20 -10.90 -8.39
CA ASN A 220 4.22 -11.22 -6.96
C ASN A 220 5.25 -10.39 -6.17
N VAL A 221 5.52 -9.16 -6.56
CA VAL A 221 6.56 -8.34 -5.93
C VAL A 221 5.99 -7.61 -4.71
N MET A 222 6.59 -7.88 -3.55
CA MET A 222 6.25 -7.25 -2.26
C MET A 222 7.01 -5.93 -2.06
N SER A 223 8.30 -5.94 -2.35
CA SER A 223 9.20 -4.80 -2.24
C SER A 223 10.35 -4.96 -3.21
N TYR A 224 10.98 -3.88 -3.59
CA TYR A 224 12.13 -3.90 -4.48
C TYR A 224 13.10 -2.75 -4.18
N THR A 225 14.30 -2.86 -4.67
CA THR A 225 15.30 -1.80 -4.77
C THR A 225 16.14 -2.00 -6.03
N ILE A 226 16.82 -0.96 -6.47
CA ILE A 226 17.69 -0.99 -7.64
C ILE A 226 19.10 -0.66 -7.15
N GLY A 227 20.03 -1.57 -7.44
CA GLY A 227 21.44 -1.39 -7.13
C GLY A 227 22.09 -0.32 -8.01
N ARG A 228 23.22 0.20 -7.56
CA ARG A 228 24.01 1.19 -8.32
C ARG A 228 24.51 0.67 -9.66
N ASP A 229 24.64 -0.65 -9.77
CA ASP A 229 24.98 -1.37 -11.00
C ASP A 229 23.77 -1.61 -11.93
N GLY A 230 22.57 -1.16 -11.53
CA GLY A 230 21.32 -1.39 -12.23
C GLY A 230 20.67 -2.75 -11.94
N THR A 231 21.27 -3.59 -11.09
CA THR A 231 20.67 -4.86 -10.67
C THR A 231 19.39 -4.61 -9.88
N ILE A 232 18.32 -5.32 -10.22
CA ILE A 232 17.02 -5.22 -9.57
C ILE A 232 16.95 -6.30 -8.49
N TYR A 233 16.77 -5.89 -7.25
CA TYR A 233 16.53 -6.79 -6.12
C TYR A 233 15.07 -6.68 -5.71
N TYR A 234 14.37 -7.80 -5.62
CA TYR A 234 12.98 -7.80 -5.19
C TYR A 234 12.63 -8.99 -4.29
N SER A 235 11.60 -8.79 -3.46
CA SER A 235 11.05 -9.81 -2.57
C SER A 235 9.64 -10.19 -3.02
N ASN A 236 9.32 -11.49 -2.99
CA ASN A 236 7.97 -12.01 -3.15
C ASN A 236 7.35 -12.50 -1.82
N GLY A 237 8.00 -12.16 -0.70
CA GLY A 237 7.63 -12.60 0.65
C GLY A 237 8.18 -13.97 1.04
N LYS A 238 8.58 -14.83 0.12
CA LYS A 238 9.22 -16.14 0.38
C LYS A 238 10.74 -16.12 0.24
N GLY A 239 11.27 -15.11 -0.45
CA GLY A 239 12.69 -14.93 -0.67
C GLY A 239 12.99 -13.61 -1.32
N VAL A 240 14.28 -13.32 -1.46
CA VAL A 240 14.80 -12.19 -2.21
C VAL A 240 15.46 -12.69 -3.47
N PHE A 241 15.20 -12.03 -4.57
CA PHE A 241 15.70 -12.35 -5.89
C PHE A 241 16.49 -11.18 -6.45
N ALA A 242 17.52 -11.47 -7.24
CA ALA A 242 18.27 -10.51 -8.02
C ALA A 242 18.07 -10.77 -9.51
N GLN A 243 17.96 -9.71 -10.29
CA GLN A 243 17.76 -9.77 -11.74
C GLN A 243 18.52 -8.63 -12.40
N SER A 244 19.43 -8.92 -13.29
CA SER A 244 20.32 -7.94 -13.94
C SER A 244 19.64 -7.16 -15.07
N SER A 245 18.55 -7.69 -15.64
CA SER A 245 17.77 -7.02 -16.70
C SER A 245 16.37 -7.61 -16.81
N ALA A 246 15.46 -6.96 -17.53
CA ALA A 246 14.09 -7.44 -17.76
C ALA A 246 14.04 -8.83 -18.41
N ALA A 247 15.02 -9.16 -19.24
CA ALA A 247 15.09 -10.45 -19.94
C ALA A 247 15.88 -11.52 -19.15
N ALA A 248 16.59 -11.13 -18.09
CA ALA A 248 17.40 -12.06 -17.31
C ALA A 248 16.53 -12.94 -16.41
N LYS A 249 16.99 -14.18 -16.19
CA LYS A 249 16.34 -15.07 -15.25
C LYS A 249 16.60 -14.60 -13.81
N PRO A 250 15.59 -14.49 -12.95
CA PRO A 250 15.81 -14.12 -11.56
C PRO A 250 16.61 -15.18 -10.81
N GLU A 251 17.61 -14.75 -10.05
CA GLU A 251 18.40 -15.58 -9.17
C GLU A 251 17.98 -15.35 -7.71
N ARG A 252 17.77 -16.42 -6.96
CA ARG A 252 17.41 -16.32 -5.55
C ARG A 252 18.66 -16.06 -4.70
N VAL A 253 18.78 -14.84 -4.16
CA VAL A 253 19.92 -14.43 -3.31
C VAL A 253 19.69 -14.65 -1.82
N SER A 254 18.42 -14.75 -1.39
CA SER A 254 18.11 -15.05 0.02
C SER A 254 16.80 -15.84 0.16
N ALA A 255 16.81 -16.78 1.13
CA ALA A 255 15.61 -17.55 1.51
C ALA A 255 14.83 -16.90 2.66
N ARG A 256 15.19 -15.69 3.11
CA ARG A 256 14.47 -14.99 4.19
C ARG A 256 13.06 -14.63 3.73
N LYS A 257 12.10 -14.97 4.59
CA LYS A 257 10.67 -14.70 4.36
C LYS A 257 10.29 -13.32 4.88
N LEU A 258 9.22 -12.75 4.31
CA LEU A 258 8.61 -11.49 4.74
C LEU A 258 9.59 -10.29 4.73
N VAL A 259 10.47 -10.25 3.74
CA VAL A 259 11.33 -9.09 3.53
C VAL A 259 10.49 -7.96 2.93
N MET A 260 10.07 -7.03 3.77
CA MET A 260 9.16 -5.93 3.41
C MET A 260 9.89 -4.70 2.86
N CYS A 261 11.19 -4.58 3.12
CA CYS A 261 12.03 -3.50 2.64
C CYS A 261 13.40 -4.06 2.27
N ILE A 262 13.92 -3.62 1.14
CA ILE A 262 15.28 -3.93 0.68
C ILE A 262 15.96 -2.58 0.46
N ALA A 263 17.15 -2.40 1.01
CA ALA A 263 17.94 -1.21 0.82
C ALA A 263 19.38 -1.60 0.50
N GLU A 264 20.01 -0.89 -0.42
CA GLU A 264 21.43 -0.98 -0.66
C GLU A 264 22.15 -0.13 0.40
N VAL A 265 23.12 -0.73 1.07
CA VAL A 265 24.02 -0.01 2.00
C VAL A 265 25.21 0.50 1.18
N GLY A 266 25.34 1.81 1.12
CA GLY A 266 26.43 2.49 0.40
C GLY A 266 27.76 2.50 1.14
#